data_c6b51b8a03eba7a0a53ff42e67756893
#
_entry.id   c6b51b8a03eba7a0a53ff42e67756893
#
_cell.length_a   1.000
_cell.length_b   1.000
_cell.length_c   1.000
_cell.angle_alpha   90.00
_cell.angle_beta   90.00
_cell.angle_gamma   90.00
#
_symmetry.space_group_name_H-M   'P 1'
#
loop_
_entity.id
_entity.type
_entity.pdbx_description
1 polymer ?
#
loop_
_entity_poly.entity_id
_entity_poly.type
_entity_poly.pdbx_seq_one_letter_code
_entity_poly.pdbx_strand_id
1 'polypeptide(L)'
;MTGGSGAVAGGVSGGTATVALSLASAAIWGTSDFVGGIAARRLPSSAVVTLSHSLSLAMLVSLALLHRSTWPDTPSVIYGALAGLACGTGVMVLYKALSLGGMGLTAAVSGVLAAVLPVLWAFVTEGLPRVPQIAGIVLAAVAIWMIGRAPGSPSSKQAILLGAAAGGSFGCLFILLKLAGRGGVLWPLAWSRLASATLAVIVTWIATRRAGGVKRDATPMLSWPGWPVLGLIAIAGIFDASGNTFYTIATRLGRLDIAAVLSSLYPASTILLAAVLLKERTTRSQAAGMALALVAVVLISA
;
A
#
# COMPACT_ATOMS: atom_id res chain seq x y z
N MET A 1 26.82 -32.26 -23.39
CA MET A 1 27.09 -31.21 -22.38
C MET A 1 26.58 -29.87 -22.89
N THR A 2 25.31 -29.58 -22.73
CA THR A 2 24.67 -28.25 -23.04
C THR A 2 23.42 -28.14 -22.18
N GLY A 3 23.55 -27.68 -20.90
CA GLY A 3 22.41 -27.62 -20.01
C GLY A 3 22.53 -26.60 -18.85
N GLY A 4 23.42 -25.59 -18.95
CA GLY A 4 23.69 -24.70 -17.84
C GLY A 4 23.34 -23.23 -18.01
N SER A 5 23.03 -22.75 -19.21
CA SER A 5 22.86 -21.30 -19.44
C SER A 5 21.41 -20.79 -19.28
N GLY A 6 20.42 -21.64 -19.43
CA GLY A 6 19.00 -21.21 -19.37
C GLY A 6 18.49 -20.89 -17.96
N ALA A 7 18.96 -21.62 -16.95
CA ALA A 7 18.51 -21.43 -15.57
C ALA A 7 19.07 -20.14 -14.93
N VAL A 8 20.28 -19.76 -15.29
CA VAL A 8 20.92 -18.53 -14.75
C VAL A 8 20.31 -17.28 -15.37
N ALA A 9 20.02 -17.29 -16.68
CA ALA A 9 19.39 -16.16 -17.36
C ALA A 9 17.94 -15.92 -16.87
N GLY A 10 17.17 -16.97 -16.59
CA GLY A 10 15.83 -16.87 -16.00
C GLY A 10 15.82 -16.30 -14.58
N GLY A 11 16.82 -16.63 -13.78
CA GLY A 11 16.94 -16.13 -12.40
C GLY A 11 17.27 -14.63 -12.32
N VAL A 12 18.18 -14.15 -13.18
CA VAL A 12 18.55 -12.72 -13.24
C VAL A 12 17.38 -11.87 -13.75
N SER A 13 16.66 -12.33 -14.76
CA SER A 13 15.48 -11.62 -15.28
C SER A 13 14.34 -11.55 -14.26
N GLY A 14 14.10 -12.60 -13.48
CA GLY A 14 13.09 -12.64 -12.42
C GLY A 14 13.38 -11.67 -11.29
N GLY A 15 14.63 -11.60 -10.83
CA GLY A 15 15.05 -10.65 -9.77
C GLY A 15 14.87 -9.19 -10.20
N THR A 16 15.32 -8.84 -11.40
CA THR A 16 15.17 -7.47 -11.94
C THR A 16 13.70 -7.10 -12.09
N ALA A 17 12.86 -8.01 -12.59
CA ALA A 17 11.42 -7.79 -12.72
C ALA A 17 10.75 -7.57 -11.36
N THR A 18 11.12 -8.35 -10.33
CA THR A 18 10.64 -8.17 -8.96
C THR A 18 10.95 -6.77 -8.43
N VAL A 19 12.19 -6.31 -8.58
CA VAL A 19 12.62 -4.96 -8.17
C VAL A 19 11.82 -3.89 -8.90
N ALA A 20 11.75 -3.96 -10.23
CA ALA A 20 11.04 -2.98 -11.05
C ALA A 20 9.55 -2.88 -10.69
N LEU A 21 8.87 -4.02 -10.56
CA LEU A 21 7.45 -4.06 -10.20
C LEU A 21 7.19 -3.58 -8.78
N SER A 22 8.08 -3.89 -7.83
CA SER A 22 7.95 -3.42 -6.45
C SER A 22 8.12 -1.91 -6.33
N LEU A 23 9.08 -1.33 -7.05
CA LEU A 23 9.27 0.13 -7.11
C LEU A 23 8.11 0.81 -7.84
N ALA A 24 7.60 0.24 -8.92
CA ALA A 24 6.40 0.73 -9.58
C ALA A 24 5.18 0.68 -8.63
N SER A 25 5.03 -0.40 -7.87
CA SER A 25 4.01 -0.51 -6.82
C SER A 25 4.15 0.60 -5.79
N ALA A 26 5.37 0.87 -5.28
CA ALA A 26 5.63 1.95 -4.33
C ALA A 26 5.26 3.33 -4.89
N ALA A 27 5.65 3.63 -6.13
CA ALA A 27 5.32 4.90 -6.78
C ALA A 27 3.80 5.09 -6.94
N ILE A 28 3.11 4.04 -7.34
CA ILE A 28 1.67 4.04 -7.60
C ILE A 28 0.90 4.12 -6.28
N TRP A 29 1.27 3.34 -5.25
CA TRP A 29 0.64 3.44 -3.93
C TRP A 29 0.87 4.80 -3.29
N GLY A 30 2.10 5.36 -3.38
CA GLY A 30 2.36 6.69 -2.86
C GLY A 30 1.51 7.78 -3.54
N THR A 31 1.23 7.62 -4.83
CA THR A 31 0.31 8.50 -5.56
C THR A 31 -1.13 8.29 -5.11
N SER A 32 -1.57 7.04 -4.96
CA SER A 32 -2.89 6.69 -4.43
C SER A 32 -3.13 7.31 -3.05
N ASP A 33 -2.16 7.15 -2.14
CA ASP A 33 -2.23 7.68 -0.77
C ASP A 33 -2.27 9.20 -0.75
N PHE A 34 -1.49 9.85 -1.62
CA PHE A 34 -1.50 11.30 -1.75
C PHE A 34 -2.87 11.82 -2.16
N VAL A 35 -3.45 11.30 -3.26
CA VAL A 35 -4.76 11.77 -3.75
C VAL A 35 -5.91 11.34 -2.84
N GLY A 36 -5.83 10.14 -2.27
CA GLY A 36 -6.79 9.63 -1.29
C GLY A 36 -6.78 10.43 0.01
N GLY A 37 -5.59 10.81 0.47
CA GLY A 37 -5.41 11.70 1.62
C GLY A 37 -6.03 13.09 1.40
N ILE A 38 -5.90 13.66 0.20
CA ILE A 38 -6.58 14.91 -0.18
C ILE A 38 -8.10 14.74 -0.19
N ALA A 39 -8.62 13.65 -0.75
CA ALA A 39 -10.05 13.35 -0.75
C ALA A 39 -10.59 13.19 0.69
N ALA A 40 -9.82 12.56 1.57
CA ALA A 40 -10.18 12.33 2.98
C ALA A 40 -10.20 13.61 3.84
N ARG A 41 -9.70 14.74 3.33
CA ARG A 41 -9.90 16.06 3.97
C ARG A 41 -11.32 16.60 3.76
N ARG A 42 -12.06 16.07 2.78
CA ARG A 42 -13.43 16.53 2.43
C ARG A 42 -14.51 15.49 2.73
N LEU A 43 -14.16 14.21 2.79
CA LEU A 43 -15.06 13.11 3.06
C LEU A 43 -14.51 12.21 4.19
N PRO A 44 -15.36 11.49 4.92
CA PRO A 44 -14.90 10.46 5.85
C PRO A 44 -14.02 9.44 5.13
N SER A 45 -12.92 9.01 5.75
CA SER A 45 -11.98 8.05 5.13
C SER A 45 -12.67 6.75 4.71
N SER A 46 -13.66 6.27 5.47
CA SER A 46 -14.46 5.10 5.11
C SER A 46 -15.28 5.31 3.83
N ALA A 47 -15.83 6.50 3.61
CA ALA A 47 -16.56 6.82 2.37
C ALA A 47 -15.60 6.89 1.16
N VAL A 48 -14.42 7.48 1.34
CA VAL A 48 -13.38 7.48 0.29
C VAL A 48 -13.00 6.05 -0.08
N VAL A 49 -12.74 5.18 0.91
CA VAL A 49 -12.39 3.76 0.66
C VAL A 49 -13.56 3.01 0.01
N THR A 50 -14.81 3.22 0.47
CA THR A 50 -15.98 2.61 -0.14
C THR A 50 -16.02 2.89 -1.64
N LEU A 51 -15.94 4.16 -2.04
CA LEU A 51 -16.06 4.56 -3.43
C LEU A 51 -14.86 4.10 -4.27
N SER A 52 -13.63 4.31 -3.78
CA SER A 52 -12.41 3.93 -4.50
C SER A 52 -12.29 2.41 -4.68
N HIS A 53 -12.58 1.62 -3.64
CA HIS A 53 -12.48 0.17 -3.73
C HIS A 53 -13.66 -0.46 -4.49
N SER A 54 -14.83 0.16 -4.50
CA SER A 54 -15.93 -0.29 -5.37
C SER A 54 -15.60 -0.09 -6.85
N LEU A 55 -14.98 1.05 -7.20
CA LEU A 55 -14.50 1.28 -8.56
C LEU A 55 -13.37 0.30 -8.94
N SER A 56 -12.42 0.07 -8.02
CA SER A 56 -11.35 -0.92 -8.20
C SER A 56 -11.90 -2.33 -8.40
N LEU A 57 -12.94 -2.71 -7.63
CA LEU A 57 -13.63 -4.00 -7.79
C LEU A 57 -14.19 -4.13 -9.20
N ALA A 58 -14.95 -3.14 -9.66
CA ALA A 58 -15.53 -3.16 -11.00
C ALA A 58 -14.42 -3.28 -12.07
N MET A 59 -13.34 -2.54 -11.94
CA MET A 59 -12.18 -2.60 -12.84
C MET A 59 -11.54 -4.01 -12.85
N LEU A 60 -11.23 -4.57 -11.67
CA LEU A 60 -10.58 -5.88 -11.58
C LEU A 60 -11.46 -7.02 -12.07
N VAL A 61 -12.76 -6.99 -11.79
CA VAL A 61 -13.72 -7.96 -12.32
C VAL A 61 -13.80 -7.85 -13.84
N SER A 62 -13.91 -6.63 -14.39
CA SER A 62 -13.92 -6.41 -15.83
C SER A 62 -12.65 -6.95 -16.49
N LEU A 63 -11.49 -6.66 -15.93
CA LEU A 63 -10.21 -7.18 -16.44
C LEU A 63 -10.14 -8.71 -16.34
N ALA A 64 -10.60 -9.30 -15.22
CA ALA A 64 -10.60 -10.75 -15.05
C ALA A 64 -11.47 -11.46 -16.08
N LEU A 65 -12.63 -10.88 -16.41
CA LEU A 65 -13.54 -11.40 -17.43
C LEU A 65 -12.96 -11.21 -18.85
N LEU A 66 -12.43 -10.03 -19.16
CA LEU A 66 -11.84 -9.73 -20.48
C LEU A 66 -10.63 -10.63 -20.78
N HIS A 67 -9.76 -10.85 -19.78
CA HIS A 67 -8.60 -11.73 -19.90
C HIS A 67 -8.94 -13.21 -19.70
N ARG A 68 -10.21 -13.58 -19.52
CA ARG A 68 -10.66 -14.95 -19.26
C ARG A 68 -9.82 -15.65 -18.18
N SER A 69 -9.51 -14.88 -17.12
CA SER A 69 -8.69 -15.38 -16.01
C SER A 69 -9.35 -16.59 -15.35
N THR A 70 -8.57 -17.62 -15.07
CA THR A 70 -9.05 -18.82 -14.38
C THR A 70 -9.56 -18.46 -12.99
N TRP A 71 -10.66 -19.10 -12.58
CA TRP A 71 -11.20 -18.94 -11.23
C TRP A 71 -10.20 -19.47 -10.21
N PRO A 72 -9.92 -18.75 -9.11
CA PRO A 72 -8.94 -19.15 -8.11
C PRO A 72 -9.46 -20.32 -7.26
N ASP A 73 -8.54 -21.04 -6.65
CA ASP A 73 -8.83 -22.02 -5.62
C ASP A 73 -9.36 -21.35 -4.33
N THR A 74 -10.06 -22.14 -3.50
CA THR A 74 -10.65 -21.65 -2.24
C THR A 74 -9.65 -20.97 -1.31
N PRO A 75 -8.42 -21.49 -1.06
CA PRO A 75 -7.42 -20.78 -0.26
C PRO A 75 -7.09 -19.39 -0.81
N SER A 76 -6.93 -19.23 -2.11
CA SER A 76 -6.62 -17.93 -2.73
C SER A 76 -7.77 -16.95 -2.61
N VAL A 77 -9.02 -17.39 -2.64
CA VAL A 77 -10.19 -16.56 -2.35
C VAL A 77 -10.16 -16.08 -0.90
N ILE A 78 -9.94 -17.00 0.05
CA ILE A 78 -9.88 -16.67 1.48
C ILE A 78 -8.74 -15.68 1.77
N TYR A 79 -7.53 -15.96 1.28
CA TYR A 79 -6.41 -15.05 1.47
C TYR A 79 -6.65 -13.69 0.79
N GLY A 80 -7.28 -13.68 -0.39
CA GLY A 80 -7.69 -12.45 -1.06
C GLY A 80 -8.68 -11.62 -0.22
N ALA A 81 -9.71 -12.27 0.33
CA ALA A 81 -10.67 -11.60 1.20
C ALA A 81 -10.02 -11.04 2.50
N LEU A 82 -9.18 -11.85 3.16
CA LEU A 82 -8.43 -11.42 4.34
C LEU A 82 -7.47 -10.26 4.02
N ALA A 83 -6.79 -10.31 2.86
CA ALA A 83 -5.99 -9.21 2.36
C ALA A 83 -6.82 -7.94 2.19
N GLY A 84 -8.06 -8.07 1.73
CA GLY A 84 -9.00 -6.95 1.61
C GLY A 84 -9.39 -6.33 2.94
N LEU A 85 -9.65 -7.15 3.96
CA LEU A 85 -9.93 -6.65 5.30
C LEU A 85 -8.71 -5.90 5.88
N ALA A 86 -7.51 -6.44 5.71
CA ALA A 86 -6.27 -5.78 6.12
C ALA A 86 -6.05 -4.46 5.34
N CYS A 87 -6.22 -4.48 4.01
CA CYS A 87 -6.13 -3.29 3.16
C CYS A 87 -7.11 -2.21 3.59
N GLY A 88 -8.40 -2.54 3.68
CA GLY A 88 -9.45 -1.60 4.04
C GLY A 88 -9.22 -0.96 5.41
N THR A 89 -8.83 -1.76 6.40
CA THR A 89 -8.47 -1.25 7.73
C THR A 89 -7.27 -0.32 7.64
N GLY A 90 -6.19 -0.75 7.00
CA GLY A 90 -4.95 0.03 6.86
C GLY A 90 -5.18 1.36 6.18
N VAL A 91 -5.87 1.37 5.03
CA VAL A 91 -6.14 2.59 4.25
C VAL A 91 -7.08 3.54 4.99
N MET A 92 -8.16 3.05 5.64
CA MET A 92 -9.04 3.90 6.43
C MET A 92 -8.30 4.57 7.59
N VAL A 93 -7.45 3.83 8.30
CA VAL A 93 -6.63 4.36 9.41
C VAL A 93 -5.60 5.35 8.89
N LEU A 94 -4.91 5.02 7.79
CA LEU A 94 -3.92 5.91 7.17
C LEU A 94 -4.57 7.21 6.70
N TYR A 95 -5.66 7.16 5.96
CA TYR A 95 -6.36 8.35 5.47
C TYR A 95 -6.91 9.20 6.60
N LYS A 96 -7.41 8.58 7.68
CA LYS A 96 -7.78 9.28 8.91
C LYS A 96 -6.58 10.04 9.48
N ALA A 97 -5.45 9.39 9.60
CA ALA A 97 -4.23 10.00 10.13
C ALA A 97 -3.72 11.14 9.24
N LEU A 98 -3.71 10.94 7.92
CA LEU A 98 -3.32 11.96 6.94
C LEU A 98 -4.26 13.18 6.97
N SER A 99 -5.55 12.99 7.24
CA SER A 99 -6.51 14.08 7.35
C SER A 99 -6.34 14.94 8.61
N LEU A 100 -5.73 14.39 9.66
CA LEU A 100 -5.47 15.09 10.94
C LEU A 100 -4.21 15.96 10.92
N GLY A 101 -3.39 15.86 9.86
CA GLY A 101 -2.09 16.49 9.77
C GLY A 101 -0.96 15.61 10.34
N GLY A 102 0.30 16.00 10.12
CA GLY A 102 1.45 15.19 10.57
C GLY A 102 1.74 13.99 9.65
N MET A 103 1.52 14.17 8.36
CA MET A 103 1.60 13.12 7.33
C MET A 103 2.90 12.33 7.36
N GLY A 104 4.05 12.99 7.57
CA GLY A 104 5.35 12.35 7.45
C GLY A 104 5.60 11.26 8.50
N LEU A 105 5.35 11.54 9.79
CA LEU A 105 5.61 10.58 10.85
C LEU A 105 4.70 9.34 10.76
N THR A 106 3.40 9.55 10.52
CA THR A 106 2.44 8.46 10.35
C THR A 106 2.80 7.56 9.17
N ALA A 107 3.15 8.17 8.02
CA ALA A 107 3.54 7.43 6.82
C ALA A 107 4.85 6.64 7.05
N ALA A 108 5.84 7.21 7.76
CA ALA A 108 7.08 6.52 8.05
C ALA A 108 6.89 5.32 8.99
N VAL A 109 6.17 5.50 10.10
CA VAL A 109 5.88 4.41 11.03
C VAL A 109 5.11 3.30 10.32
N SER A 110 4.12 3.69 9.49
CA SER A 110 3.36 2.75 8.67
C SER A 110 4.25 1.99 7.68
N GLY A 111 5.12 2.68 6.93
CA GLY A 111 6.01 2.05 5.96
C GLY A 111 7.02 1.08 6.58
N VAL A 112 7.65 1.45 7.72
CA VAL A 112 8.56 0.54 8.43
C VAL A 112 7.84 -0.73 8.89
N LEU A 113 6.69 -0.60 9.54
CA LEU A 113 5.95 -1.75 10.03
C LEU A 113 5.34 -2.58 8.91
N ALA A 114 4.94 -1.97 7.80
CA ALA A 114 4.51 -2.69 6.60
C ALA A 114 5.62 -3.59 6.04
N ALA A 115 6.89 -3.19 6.14
CA ALA A 115 8.03 -4.00 5.70
C ALA A 115 8.42 -5.10 6.71
N VAL A 116 8.38 -4.79 8.02
CA VAL A 116 8.90 -5.69 9.06
C VAL A 116 8.17 -7.03 9.09
N LEU A 117 6.84 -7.04 9.06
CA LEU A 117 6.07 -8.28 9.15
C LEU A 117 6.35 -9.26 8.00
N PRO A 118 6.30 -8.84 6.71
CA PRO A 118 6.62 -9.74 5.61
C PRO A 118 8.10 -10.15 5.57
N VAL A 119 9.03 -9.30 6.04
CA VAL A 119 10.45 -9.68 6.17
C VAL A 119 10.62 -10.81 7.19
N LEU A 120 10.01 -10.68 8.36
CA LEU A 120 10.05 -11.75 9.39
C LEU A 120 9.40 -13.02 8.87
N TRP A 121 8.27 -12.93 8.18
CA TRP A 121 7.60 -14.05 7.56
C TRP A 121 8.49 -14.74 6.52
N ALA A 122 9.14 -13.96 5.65
CA ALA A 122 10.02 -14.47 4.60
C ALA A 122 11.24 -15.19 5.20
N PHE A 123 11.81 -14.68 6.29
CA PHE A 123 12.93 -15.36 6.96
C PHE A 123 12.58 -16.78 7.42
N VAL A 124 11.35 -16.98 7.86
CA VAL A 124 10.87 -18.31 8.29
C VAL A 124 10.52 -19.20 7.11
N THR A 125 9.92 -18.65 6.05
CA THR A 125 9.33 -19.44 4.95
C THR A 125 10.21 -19.55 3.72
N GLU A 126 11.13 -18.59 3.49
CA GLU A 126 11.98 -18.51 2.31
C GLU A 126 13.48 -18.58 2.65
N GLY A 127 13.81 -18.60 3.96
CA GLY A 127 15.18 -18.56 4.45
C GLY A 127 15.82 -17.18 4.39
N LEU A 128 17.04 -17.07 4.88
CA LEU A 128 17.76 -15.80 4.97
C LEU A 128 18.14 -15.28 3.56
N PRO A 129 17.98 -13.98 3.31
CA PRO A 129 18.48 -13.34 2.09
C PRO A 129 20.01 -13.26 2.11
N ARG A 130 20.60 -12.89 0.97
CA ARG A 130 22.04 -12.67 0.86
C ARG A 130 22.49 -11.49 1.72
N VAL A 131 23.75 -11.48 2.14
CA VAL A 131 24.29 -10.42 3.01
C VAL A 131 24.08 -8.99 2.45
N PRO A 132 24.33 -8.71 1.15
CA PRO A 132 24.03 -7.38 0.58
C PRO A 132 22.55 -7.02 0.68
N GLN A 133 21.65 -7.98 0.49
CA GLN A 133 20.21 -7.78 0.59
C GLN A 133 19.78 -7.45 2.02
N ILE A 134 20.36 -8.12 3.03
CA ILE A 134 20.12 -7.81 4.45
C ILE A 134 20.56 -6.36 4.75
N ALA A 135 21.75 -5.97 4.30
CA ALA A 135 22.23 -4.59 4.46
C ALA A 135 21.27 -3.58 3.79
N GLY A 136 20.80 -3.89 2.57
CA GLY A 136 19.83 -3.08 1.85
C GLY A 136 18.47 -2.98 2.57
N ILE A 137 17.96 -4.07 3.16
CA ILE A 137 16.72 -4.09 3.94
C ILE A 137 16.84 -3.17 5.17
N VAL A 138 17.93 -3.28 5.91
CA VAL A 138 18.20 -2.40 7.07
C VAL A 138 18.29 -0.95 6.64
N LEU A 139 19.02 -0.68 5.55
CA LEU A 139 19.19 0.66 5.01
C LEU A 139 17.85 1.26 4.54
N ALA A 140 16.98 0.46 3.90
CA ALA A 140 15.63 0.86 3.51
C ALA A 140 14.77 1.23 4.72
N ALA A 141 14.83 0.45 5.81
CA ALA A 141 14.11 0.78 7.04
C ALA A 141 14.57 2.12 7.64
N VAL A 142 15.89 2.37 7.66
CA VAL A 142 16.46 3.67 8.08
C VAL A 142 16.02 4.79 7.15
N ALA A 143 16.03 4.55 5.84
CA ALA A 143 15.59 5.52 4.83
C ALA A 143 14.12 5.91 5.04
N ILE A 144 13.21 4.94 5.21
CA ILE A 144 11.79 5.18 5.47
C ILE A 144 11.62 6.02 6.75
N TRP A 145 12.34 5.67 7.81
CA TRP A 145 12.31 6.43 9.07
C TRP A 145 12.79 7.88 8.90
N MET A 146 13.88 8.10 8.14
CA MET A 146 14.38 9.45 7.83
C MET A 146 13.42 10.26 6.98
N ILE A 147 12.77 9.63 5.99
CA ILE A 147 11.77 10.25 5.12
C ILE A 147 10.58 10.77 5.95
N GLY A 148 10.16 10.02 6.97
CA GLY A 148 9.04 10.41 7.82
C GLY A 148 9.34 11.50 8.85
N ARG A 149 10.61 11.83 9.10
CA ARG A 149 10.97 12.90 10.03
C ARG A 149 10.75 14.28 9.39
N ALA A 150 9.66 14.95 9.75
CA ALA A 150 9.43 16.36 9.44
C ALA A 150 9.63 17.20 10.72
N PRO A 151 10.47 18.25 10.71
CA PRO A 151 10.54 19.23 11.79
C PRO A 151 9.18 19.92 11.96
N GLY A 152 8.70 20.01 13.19
CA GLY A 152 7.42 20.69 13.49
C GLY A 152 6.16 19.81 13.39
N SER A 153 6.27 18.56 13.01
CA SER A 153 5.16 17.60 13.19
C SER A 153 5.01 17.30 14.69
N PRO A 154 3.84 17.54 15.30
CA PRO A 154 3.62 17.11 16.66
C PRO A 154 3.80 15.59 16.71
N SER A 155 4.77 15.13 17.52
CA SER A 155 4.94 13.70 17.81
C SER A 155 3.82 13.27 18.76
N SER A 156 2.58 13.25 18.27
CA SER A 156 1.47 12.81 19.09
C SER A 156 1.51 11.28 19.18
N LYS A 157 1.32 10.75 20.39
CA LYS A 157 1.13 9.29 20.60
C LYS A 157 0.09 8.74 19.63
N GLN A 158 -0.92 9.54 19.30
CA GLN A 158 -1.97 9.18 18.36
C GLN A 158 -1.43 8.96 16.92
N ALA A 159 -0.54 9.82 16.43
CA ALA A 159 0.06 9.65 15.09
C ALA A 159 0.89 8.36 15.00
N ILE A 160 1.65 8.04 16.07
CA ILE A 160 2.42 6.80 16.14
C ILE A 160 1.51 5.58 16.19
N LEU A 161 0.46 5.61 17.01
CA LEU A 161 -0.50 4.50 17.13
C LEU A 161 -1.26 4.27 15.83
N LEU A 162 -1.73 5.32 15.17
CA LEU A 162 -2.40 5.21 13.87
C LEU A 162 -1.45 4.70 12.79
N GLY A 163 -0.20 5.20 12.76
CA GLY A 163 0.84 4.71 11.87
C GLY A 163 1.16 3.24 12.12
N ALA A 164 1.26 2.82 13.37
CA ALA A 164 1.50 1.43 13.74
C ALA A 164 0.34 0.51 13.34
N ALA A 165 -0.89 0.93 13.58
CA ALA A 165 -2.07 0.18 13.19
C ALA A 165 -2.19 0.04 11.66
N ALA A 166 -1.93 1.12 10.90
CA ALA A 166 -1.92 1.09 9.44
C ALA A 166 -0.79 0.19 8.92
N GLY A 167 0.44 0.34 9.44
CA GLY A 167 1.59 -0.45 9.03
C GLY A 167 1.45 -1.93 9.34
N GLY A 168 0.94 -2.28 10.52
CA GLY A 168 0.63 -3.67 10.85
C GLY A 168 -0.41 -4.27 9.90
N SER A 169 -1.46 -3.51 9.56
CA SER A 169 -2.46 -3.93 8.57
C SER A 169 -1.85 -4.13 7.19
N PHE A 170 -0.98 -3.23 6.74
CA PHE A 170 -0.30 -3.36 5.44
C PHE A 170 0.73 -4.50 5.42
N GLY A 171 1.42 -4.75 6.53
CA GLY A 171 2.31 -5.92 6.64
C GLY A 171 1.53 -7.24 6.51
N CYS A 172 0.36 -7.35 7.14
CA CYS A 172 -0.54 -8.48 6.94
C CYS A 172 -1.04 -8.56 5.48
N LEU A 173 -1.44 -7.42 4.89
CA LEU A 173 -1.84 -7.33 3.49
C LEU A 173 -0.76 -7.92 2.57
N PHE A 174 0.51 -7.55 2.77
CA PHE A 174 1.63 -7.98 1.93
C PHE A 174 1.81 -9.51 1.94
N ILE A 175 1.75 -10.12 3.11
CA ILE A 175 1.81 -11.59 3.26
C ILE A 175 0.61 -12.24 2.58
N LEU A 176 -0.60 -11.73 2.87
CA LEU A 176 -1.84 -12.30 2.35
C LEU A 176 -1.95 -12.17 0.83
N LEU A 177 -1.47 -11.08 0.23
CA LEU A 177 -1.42 -10.92 -1.23
C LEU A 177 -0.48 -11.94 -1.89
N LYS A 178 0.67 -12.24 -1.27
CA LYS A 178 1.55 -13.31 -1.76
C LYS A 178 0.85 -14.66 -1.74
N LEU A 179 0.17 -14.99 -0.64
CA LEU A 179 -0.54 -16.26 -0.50
C LEU A 179 -1.71 -16.35 -1.49
N ALA A 180 -2.49 -15.29 -1.61
CA ALA A 180 -3.59 -15.17 -2.56
C ALA A 180 -3.13 -15.26 -4.02
N GLY A 181 -1.96 -14.68 -4.32
CA GLY A 181 -1.36 -14.66 -5.65
C GLY A 181 -1.05 -16.04 -6.23
N ARG A 182 -1.02 -17.10 -5.43
CA ARG A 182 -0.83 -18.49 -5.90
C ARG A 182 -1.95 -18.92 -6.85
N GLY A 183 -3.19 -18.51 -6.60
CA GLY A 183 -4.36 -18.79 -7.46
C GLY A 183 -4.61 -17.77 -8.58
N GLY A 184 -3.62 -16.97 -8.91
CA GLY A 184 -3.74 -15.92 -9.93
C GLY A 184 -3.63 -14.52 -9.35
N VAL A 185 -3.91 -13.50 -10.17
CA VAL A 185 -3.78 -12.11 -9.75
C VAL A 185 -5.14 -11.41 -9.66
N LEU A 186 -5.90 -11.41 -10.75
CA LEU A 186 -7.09 -10.55 -10.87
C LEU A 186 -8.25 -10.95 -9.96
N TRP A 187 -8.61 -12.24 -9.92
CA TRP A 187 -9.71 -12.70 -9.08
C TRP A 187 -9.41 -12.59 -7.57
N PRO A 188 -8.25 -13.02 -7.04
CA PRO A 188 -7.92 -12.80 -5.63
C PRO A 188 -7.94 -11.32 -5.23
N LEU A 189 -7.48 -10.42 -6.12
CA LEU A 189 -7.57 -8.98 -5.89
C LEU A 189 -9.01 -8.46 -5.96
N ALA A 190 -9.86 -8.98 -6.82
CA ALA A 190 -11.28 -8.65 -6.84
C ALA A 190 -11.96 -9.04 -5.51
N TRP A 191 -11.68 -10.23 -4.96
CA TRP A 191 -12.14 -10.63 -3.62
C TRP A 191 -11.61 -9.72 -2.52
N SER A 192 -10.36 -9.29 -2.63
CA SER A 192 -9.79 -8.29 -1.73
C SER A 192 -10.57 -6.97 -1.76
N ARG A 193 -10.90 -6.46 -2.95
CA ARG A 193 -11.69 -5.23 -3.09
C ARG A 193 -13.11 -5.38 -2.56
N LEU A 194 -13.75 -6.50 -2.82
CA LEU A 194 -15.09 -6.79 -2.29
C LEU A 194 -15.09 -6.77 -0.75
N ALA A 195 -14.18 -7.48 -0.12
CA ALA A 195 -14.06 -7.53 1.34
C ALA A 195 -13.76 -6.15 1.94
N SER A 196 -12.83 -5.41 1.33
CA SER A 196 -12.46 -4.06 1.79
C SER A 196 -13.61 -3.05 1.62
N ALA A 197 -14.28 -3.04 0.48
CA ALA A 197 -15.44 -2.17 0.24
C ALA A 197 -16.58 -2.49 1.21
N THR A 198 -16.87 -3.79 1.42
CA THR A 198 -17.88 -4.23 2.40
C THR A 198 -17.55 -3.76 3.81
N LEU A 199 -16.30 -3.93 4.24
CA LEU A 199 -15.85 -3.43 5.55
C LEU A 199 -16.06 -1.91 5.65
N ALA A 200 -15.66 -1.14 4.64
CA ALA A 200 -15.79 0.31 4.63
C ALA A 200 -17.25 0.76 4.64
N VAL A 201 -18.15 0.07 3.94
CA VAL A 201 -19.61 0.29 4.00
C VAL A 201 -20.14 0.06 5.42
N ILE A 202 -19.77 -1.05 6.05
CA ILE A 202 -20.18 -1.38 7.42
C ILE A 202 -19.71 -0.29 8.40
N VAL A 203 -18.43 0.12 8.30
CA VAL A 203 -17.87 1.18 9.16
C VAL A 203 -18.61 2.50 8.95
N THR A 204 -18.89 2.86 7.69
CA THR A 204 -19.65 4.08 7.37
C THR A 204 -21.06 4.02 7.95
N TRP A 205 -21.75 2.90 7.77
CA TRP A 205 -23.11 2.69 8.29
C TRP A 205 -23.17 2.75 9.83
N ILE A 206 -22.23 2.12 10.54
CA ILE A 206 -22.14 2.20 12.02
C ILE A 206 -21.89 3.64 12.45
N ALA A 207 -20.97 4.34 11.78
CA ALA A 207 -20.66 5.73 12.09
C ALA A 207 -21.88 6.66 11.92
N THR A 208 -22.65 6.47 10.84
CA THR A 208 -23.87 7.26 10.59
C THR A 208 -24.94 7.00 11.64
N ARG A 209 -25.17 5.73 12.01
CA ARG A 209 -26.16 5.40 13.06
C ARG A 209 -25.79 5.96 14.42
N ARG A 210 -24.51 5.96 14.79
CA ARG A 210 -24.04 6.55 16.05
C ARG A 210 -24.15 8.08 16.07
N ALA A 211 -24.01 8.72 14.91
CA ALA A 211 -24.16 10.17 14.77
C ALA A 211 -25.63 10.64 14.82
N GLY A 212 -26.59 9.80 14.47
CA GLY A 212 -28.03 10.14 14.45
C GLY A 212 -28.67 10.40 15.82
N GLY A 213 -27.95 10.17 16.94
CA GLY A 213 -28.39 10.51 18.31
C GLY A 213 -28.00 11.91 18.78
N VAL A 214 -27.15 12.63 18.04
CA VAL A 214 -26.75 14.00 18.36
C VAL A 214 -27.21 14.89 17.20
N LYS A 215 -28.11 15.85 17.49
CA LYS A 215 -28.46 16.94 16.56
C LYS A 215 -27.15 17.70 16.22
N ARG A 216 -26.43 17.25 15.21
CA ARG A 216 -25.43 18.03 14.54
C ARG A 216 -26.16 18.78 13.44
N ASP A 217 -25.94 20.09 13.37
CA ASP A 217 -26.27 20.89 12.20
C ASP A 217 -25.80 20.09 10.99
N ALA A 218 -26.75 19.63 10.21
CA ALA A 218 -26.57 18.66 9.16
C ALA A 218 -25.71 19.27 8.04
N THR A 219 -24.39 19.13 8.14
CA THR A 219 -23.63 18.97 6.92
C THR A 219 -24.03 17.59 6.37
N PRO A 220 -24.77 17.53 5.27
CA PRO A 220 -25.25 16.25 4.75
C PRO A 220 -24.03 15.40 4.42
N MET A 221 -23.87 14.26 5.12
CA MET A 221 -22.87 13.24 4.76
C MET A 221 -23.06 12.71 3.32
N LEU A 222 -24.09 13.17 2.66
CA LEU A 222 -24.48 12.82 1.28
C LEU A 222 -24.56 14.05 0.37
N SER A 223 -23.99 15.21 0.72
CA SER A 223 -23.82 16.26 -0.26
C SER A 223 -22.86 15.74 -1.32
N TRP A 224 -23.26 15.89 -2.58
CA TRP A 224 -22.43 15.51 -3.73
C TRP A 224 -21.01 16.10 -3.60
N PRO A 225 -19.94 15.29 -3.58
CA PRO A 225 -18.61 15.78 -3.26
C PRO A 225 -18.00 16.65 -4.38
N GLY A 226 -18.71 16.78 -5.49
CA GLY A 226 -18.23 17.47 -6.68
C GLY A 226 -17.30 16.61 -7.55
N TRP A 227 -17.32 16.84 -8.83
CA TRP A 227 -16.51 16.10 -9.83
C TRP A 227 -15.01 16.05 -9.51
N PRO A 228 -14.36 17.13 -9.00
CA PRO A 228 -12.94 17.06 -8.67
C PRO A 228 -12.61 16.06 -7.58
N VAL A 229 -13.45 15.93 -6.55
CA VAL A 229 -13.22 14.97 -5.46
C VAL A 229 -13.47 13.54 -5.93
N LEU A 230 -14.50 13.34 -6.75
CA LEU A 230 -14.75 12.03 -7.37
C LEU A 230 -13.59 11.61 -8.28
N GLY A 231 -12.99 12.55 -9.01
CA GLY A 231 -11.80 12.30 -9.82
C GLY A 231 -10.61 11.83 -8.95
N LEU A 232 -10.36 12.48 -7.80
CA LEU A 232 -9.33 12.05 -6.86
C LEU A 232 -9.61 10.65 -6.32
N ILE A 233 -10.85 10.34 -5.95
CA ILE A 233 -11.26 9.03 -5.47
C ILE A 233 -11.06 7.95 -6.54
N ALA A 234 -11.41 8.27 -7.80
CA ALA A 234 -11.21 7.35 -8.91
C ALA A 234 -9.73 7.05 -9.16
N ILE A 235 -8.89 8.09 -9.17
CA ILE A 235 -7.44 7.93 -9.28
C ILE A 235 -6.90 7.10 -8.12
N ALA A 236 -7.31 7.39 -6.88
CA ALA A 236 -6.90 6.63 -5.71
C ALA A 236 -7.26 5.14 -5.86
N GLY A 237 -8.48 4.81 -6.28
CA GLY A 237 -8.92 3.44 -6.46
C GLY A 237 -8.19 2.70 -7.58
N ILE A 238 -8.04 3.31 -8.74
CA ILE A 238 -7.34 2.72 -9.88
C ILE A 238 -5.87 2.46 -9.52
N PHE A 239 -5.21 3.44 -8.91
CA PHE A 239 -3.80 3.34 -8.56
C PHE A 239 -3.59 2.34 -7.42
N ASP A 240 -4.44 2.32 -6.39
CA ASP A 240 -4.33 1.32 -5.33
C ASP A 240 -4.47 -0.12 -5.88
N ALA A 241 -5.44 -0.38 -6.75
CA ALA A 241 -5.60 -1.69 -7.39
C ALA A 241 -4.40 -2.03 -8.30
N SER A 242 -3.87 -1.07 -9.05
CA SER A 242 -2.70 -1.26 -9.90
C SER A 242 -1.45 -1.56 -9.07
N GLY A 243 -1.24 -0.84 -7.97
CA GLY A 243 -0.14 -1.07 -7.04
C GLY A 243 -0.20 -2.48 -6.44
N ASN A 244 -1.39 -2.92 -5.99
CA ASN A 244 -1.59 -4.30 -5.50
C ASN A 244 -1.33 -5.34 -6.59
N THR A 245 -1.70 -5.04 -7.84
CA THR A 245 -1.44 -5.92 -8.98
C THR A 245 0.05 -6.10 -9.21
N PHE A 246 0.81 -5.00 -9.30
CA PHE A 246 2.26 -5.04 -9.47
C PHE A 246 2.97 -5.72 -8.31
N TYR A 247 2.56 -5.42 -7.07
CA TYR A 247 3.09 -6.10 -5.89
C TYR A 247 2.85 -7.61 -5.94
N THR A 248 1.61 -8.03 -6.24
CA THR A 248 1.26 -9.46 -6.33
C THR A 248 2.09 -10.17 -7.41
N ILE A 249 2.28 -9.54 -8.58
CA ILE A 249 3.13 -10.09 -9.63
C ILE A 249 4.60 -10.14 -9.16
N ALA A 250 5.10 -9.09 -8.52
CA ALA A 250 6.46 -9.05 -7.99
C ALA A 250 6.75 -10.22 -7.02
N THR A 251 5.82 -10.50 -6.10
CA THR A 251 5.95 -11.61 -5.14
C THR A 251 5.83 -13.00 -5.76
N ARG A 252 5.31 -13.11 -6.97
CA ARG A 252 5.30 -14.38 -7.75
C ARG A 252 6.61 -14.61 -8.48
N LEU A 253 7.31 -13.53 -8.82
CA LEU A 253 8.58 -13.59 -9.56
C LEU A 253 9.81 -13.65 -8.65
N GLY A 254 9.67 -13.23 -7.40
CA GLY A 254 10.79 -13.17 -6.46
C GLY A 254 10.40 -13.29 -4.99
N ARG A 255 11.35 -12.97 -4.13
CA ARG A 255 11.23 -13.09 -2.67
C ARG A 255 10.26 -12.05 -2.10
N LEU A 256 9.52 -12.48 -1.08
CA LEU A 256 8.55 -11.63 -0.39
C LEU A 256 9.21 -10.44 0.33
N ASP A 257 10.32 -10.67 1.01
CA ASP A 257 11.04 -9.63 1.75
C ASP A 257 11.52 -8.50 0.84
N ILE A 258 12.09 -8.84 -0.33
CA ILE A 258 12.52 -7.87 -1.34
C ILE A 258 11.32 -7.05 -1.85
N ALA A 259 10.26 -7.74 -2.27
CA ALA A 259 9.07 -7.09 -2.80
C ALA A 259 8.43 -6.17 -1.74
N ALA A 260 8.31 -6.63 -0.49
CA ALA A 260 7.69 -5.87 0.59
C ALA A 260 8.51 -4.63 0.98
N VAL A 261 9.84 -4.77 1.13
CA VAL A 261 10.71 -3.65 1.51
C VAL A 261 10.72 -2.57 0.43
N LEU A 262 10.87 -2.95 -0.84
CA LEU A 262 10.88 -1.98 -1.95
C LEU A 262 9.52 -1.30 -2.12
N SER A 263 8.44 -2.04 -2.00
CA SER A 263 7.09 -1.48 -2.08
C SER A 263 6.77 -0.58 -0.87
N SER A 264 7.35 -0.84 0.30
CA SER A 264 7.20 0.00 1.50
C SER A 264 7.88 1.37 1.40
N LEU A 265 8.59 1.64 0.30
CA LEU A 265 9.12 2.98 -0.02
C LEU A 265 8.03 3.96 -0.52
N TYR A 266 6.76 3.56 -0.59
CA TYR A 266 5.65 4.40 -1.03
C TYR A 266 5.56 5.79 -0.34
N PRO A 267 5.99 5.99 0.94
CA PRO A 267 5.98 7.32 1.53
C PRO A 267 6.90 8.33 0.82
N ALA A 268 7.97 7.84 0.18
CA ALA A 268 8.85 8.70 -0.61
C ALA A 268 8.11 9.33 -1.80
N SER A 269 7.29 8.54 -2.49
CA SER A 269 6.46 9.02 -3.61
C SER A 269 5.39 10.01 -3.15
N THR A 270 4.73 9.74 -2.01
CA THR A 270 3.74 10.63 -1.41
C THR A 270 4.36 11.99 -1.07
N ILE A 271 5.55 12.00 -0.46
CA ILE A 271 6.26 13.24 -0.06
C ILE A 271 6.76 13.99 -1.31
N LEU A 272 7.26 13.29 -2.31
CA LEU A 272 7.68 13.91 -3.57
C LEU A 272 6.51 14.63 -4.24
N LEU A 273 5.34 14.00 -4.29
CA LEU A 273 4.13 14.61 -4.84
C LEU A 273 3.67 15.81 -4.01
N ALA A 274 3.74 15.74 -2.68
CA ALA A 274 3.45 16.87 -1.81
C ALA A 274 4.42 18.05 -2.07
N ALA A 275 5.71 17.76 -2.25
CA ALA A 275 6.71 18.77 -2.55
C ALA A 275 6.46 19.45 -3.91
N VAL A 276 6.13 18.67 -4.94
CA VAL A 276 5.94 19.18 -6.31
C VAL A 276 4.58 19.88 -6.47
N LEU A 277 3.49 19.25 -6.01
CA LEU A 277 2.11 19.73 -6.27
C LEU A 277 1.63 20.72 -5.22
N LEU A 278 1.98 20.50 -3.93
CA LEU A 278 1.61 21.39 -2.83
C LEU A 278 2.71 22.42 -2.52
N LYS A 279 3.87 22.34 -3.21
CA LYS A 279 5.05 23.19 -2.99
C LYS A 279 5.54 23.13 -1.53
N GLU A 280 5.34 21.99 -0.86
CA GLU A 280 5.85 21.75 0.47
C GLU A 280 7.37 21.56 0.41
N ARG A 281 8.11 22.23 1.31
CA ARG A 281 9.58 22.12 1.34
C ARG A 281 9.97 20.77 1.94
N THR A 282 10.72 19.98 1.18
CA THR A 282 11.37 18.78 1.72
C THR A 282 12.48 19.17 2.69
N THR A 283 12.55 18.46 3.79
CA THR A 283 13.61 18.67 4.78
C THR A 283 14.90 17.98 4.35
N ARG A 284 16.04 18.40 4.91
CA ARG A 284 17.33 17.72 4.70
C ARG A 284 17.28 16.23 5.07
N SER A 285 16.55 15.88 6.15
CA SER A 285 16.35 14.49 6.56
C SER A 285 15.59 13.69 5.51
N GLN A 286 14.52 14.25 4.96
CA GLN A 286 13.73 13.61 3.90
C GLN A 286 14.56 13.41 2.62
N ALA A 287 15.30 14.43 2.19
CA ALA A 287 16.19 14.32 1.03
C ALA A 287 17.28 13.28 1.22
N ALA A 288 17.93 13.25 2.39
CA ALA A 288 18.93 12.24 2.74
C ALA A 288 18.31 10.83 2.81
N GLY A 289 17.11 10.69 3.38
CA GLY A 289 16.38 9.43 3.40
C GLY A 289 16.03 8.92 2.00
N MET A 290 15.61 9.78 1.08
CA MET A 290 15.36 9.40 -0.32
C MET A 290 16.66 8.96 -1.03
N ALA A 291 17.79 9.65 -0.82
CA ALA A 291 19.08 9.23 -1.34
C ALA A 291 19.51 7.86 -0.77
N LEU A 292 19.31 7.65 0.53
CA LEU A 292 19.59 6.38 1.20
C LEU A 292 18.72 5.24 0.65
N ALA A 293 17.46 5.52 0.33
CA ALA A 293 16.56 4.55 -0.30
C ALA A 293 17.08 4.07 -1.65
N LEU A 294 17.67 4.96 -2.47
CA LEU A 294 18.27 4.57 -3.75
C LEU A 294 19.47 3.62 -3.55
N VAL A 295 20.32 3.88 -2.54
CA VAL A 295 21.43 2.97 -2.20
C VAL A 295 20.89 1.61 -1.73
N ALA A 296 19.84 1.61 -0.91
CA ALA A 296 19.18 0.39 -0.45
C ALA A 296 18.66 -0.46 -1.63
N VAL A 297 18.04 0.19 -2.64
CA VAL A 297 17.57 -0.49 -3.86
C VAL A 297 18.72 -1.20 -4.59
N VAL A 298 19.87 -0.54 -4.74
CA VAL A 298 21.05 -1.14 -5.37
C VAL A 298 21.52 -2.38 -4.61
N LEU A 299 21.64 -2.29 -3.28
CA LEU A 299 22.06 -3.43 -2.44
C LEU A 299 21.07 -4.59 -2.46
N ILE A 300 19.77 -4.30 -2.51
CA ILE A 300 18.72 -5.34 -2.58
C ILE A 300 18.72 -6.04 -3.95
N SER A 301 19.13 -5.30 -4.99
CA SER A 301 19.17 -5.83 -6.36
C SER A 301 20.40 -6.69 -6.65
N ALA A 302 21.44 -6.63 -5.81
CA ALA A 302 22.69 -7.39 -5.94
C ALA A 302 22.52 -8.84 -5.44
#